data_437add2a5c82e72f72c290c5920df9f5
#
_entry.id   437add2a5c82e72f72c290c5920df9f5
#
_cell.length_a   1.000
_cell.length_b   1.000
_cell.length_c   1.000
_cell.angle_alpha   90.00
_cell.angle_beta   90.00
_cell.angle_gamma   90.00
#
_symmetry.space_group_name_H-M   'P 1'
#
loop_
_entity.id
_entity.type
_entity.pdbx_description
1 polymer ?
#
loop_
_entity_poly.entity_id
_entity_poly.type
_entity_poly.pdbx_seq_one_letter_code
_entity_poly.pdbx_strand_id
1 'polypeptide(L)'
;MKHHSFNAGGVPSAAQPFECPAVIGIGSWGTALAATLADNGTSVRIWGRRADAVQDINRNHRNEAYVADAPLPPSLFAVHKMADAVRDADVVLIVVPSSAIRSISRQVGEYIKPGTPLAICAKGIEAETGLLMTQIAEEELPGHPIGCVSGPTFARETILRHPTAATVAFPFTPLDRISPEESPAVRLAVSLTTEHFRAYVSDDLVGVEIGGAVKNVIALACGMMTGAGFADNTRAALITRGLDEMKLLSNALGGRRETLTGLSGLGDLTLTCNSTTSRNMSLGLQLGKGIPRDQCFDGRPVVVEGEANAVSITDLARKLGVDMPICETVRAILHDGTDLGQAFAALWARPLEAEPMAMDLAIAHPATDQDIATLAERIS
;
A
#
# COMPACT_ATOMS: atom_id res chain seq x y z
N MET A 1 15.45 27.37 -9.34
CA MET A 1 15.54 26.01 -9.92
C MET A 1 16.95 25.79 -10.43
N LYS A 2 17.77 25.04 -9.70
CA LYS A 2 19.09 24.63 -10.19
C LYS A 2 18.90 23.24 -10.84
N HIS A 3 18.97 23.17 -12.13
CA HIS A 3 19.13 21.92 -12.85
C HIS A 3 20.46 21.30 -12.41
N HIS A 4 20.40 20.21 -11.64
CA HIS A 4 21.57 19.38 -11.45
C HIS A 4 21.82 18.65 -12.78
N SER A 5 22.82 19.13 -13.52
CA SER A 5 23.40 18.39 -14.63
C SER A 5 23.97 17.08 -14.07
N PHE A 6 23.51 15.95 -14.57
CA PHE A 6 24.17 14.68 -14.36
C PHE A 6 25.60 14.82 -14.90
N ASN A 7 26.58 14.75 -14.01
CA ASN A 7 27.98 14.69 -14.39
C ASN A 7 28.23 13.34 -15.07
N ALA A 8 28.27 13.33 -16.38
CA ALA A 8 28.67 12.18 -17.19
C ALA A 8 30.19 11.99 -17.07
N GLY A 9 30.68 11.31 -16.03
CA GLY A 9 32.11 11.15 -15.84
C GLY A 9 32.62 10.03 -14.92
N GLY A 10 31.73 9.34 -14.19
CA GLY A 10 32.10 8.17 -13.43
C GLY A 10 31.09 7.05 -13.66
N VAL A 11 31.54 5.82 -13.91
CA VAL A 11 30.68 4.63 -13.82
C VAL A 11 30.14 4.62 -12.39
N PRO A 12 28.81 4.68 -12.13
CA PRO A 12 28.30 4.60 -10.77
C PRO A 12 28.83 3.33 -10.12
N SER A 13 29.30 3.43 -8.87
CA SER A 13 29.65 2.25 -8.09
C SER A 13 28.44 1.30 -8.06
N ALA A 14 28.66 0.03 -8.42
CA ALA A 14 27.57 -0.94 -8.47
C ALA A 14 27.17 -1.30 -7.05
N ALA A 15 25.92 -0.94 -6.66
CA ALA A 15 25.38 -1.35 -5.38
C ALA A 15 25.29 -2.87 -5.30
N GLN A 16 25.69 -3.43 -4.17
CA GLN A 16 25.61 -4.88 -3.94
C GLN A 16 24.23 -5.26 -3.42
N PRO A 17 23.58 -6.26 -4.03
CA PRO A 17 22.31 -6.78 -3.52
C PRO A 17 22.50 -7.38 -2.12
N PHE A 18 21.40 -7.64 -1.42
CA PHE A 18 21.39 -8.45 -0.22
C PHE A 18 21.59 -9.94 -0.58
N GLU A 19 22.35 -10.66 0.24
CA GLU A 19 22.73 -12.06 -0.02
C GLU A 19 21.80 -13.07 0.65
N CYS A 20 21.23 -12.70 1.80
CA CYS A 20 20.41 -13.55 2.64
C CYS A 20 19.08 -12.88 3.03
N PRO A 21 18.21 -12.50 2.07
CA PRO A 21 16.94 -11.86 2.39
C PRO A 21 15.95 -12.84 3.03
N ALA A 22 15.19 -12.33 4.00
CA ALA A 22 14.08 -13.04 4.61
C ALA A 22 12.75 -12.31 4.33
N VAL A 23 11.69 -13.07 4.07
CA VAL A 23 10.34 -12.55 3.88
C VAL A 23 9.41 -13.12 4.94
N ILE A 24 8.78 -12.28 5.73
CA ILE A 24 7.88 -12.65 6.82
C ILE A 24 6.44 -12.49 6.35
N GLY A 25 5.83 -13.62 5.99
CA GLY A 25 4.46 -13.69 5.49
C GLY A 25 4.34 -14.48 4.18
N ILE A 26 3.76 -15.67 4.27
CA ILE A 26 3.61 -16.63 3.16
C ILE A 26 2.36 -16.35 2.29
N GLY A 27 1.71 -15.20 2.47
CA GLY A 27 0.57 -14.78 1.66
C GLY A 27 0.93 -14.47 0.20
N SER A 28 -0.05 -14.10 -0.62
CA SER A 28 0.17 -13.87 -2.06
C SER A 28 1.28 -12.85 -2.33
N TRP A 29 1.25 -11.69 -1.64
CA TRP A 29 2.25 -10.65 -1.84
C TRP A 29 3.63 -11.03 -1.31
N GLY A 30 3.70 -11.66 -0.13
CA GLY A 30 4.97 -12.16 0.41
C GLY A 30 5.61 -13.21 -0.49
N THR A 31 4.82 -14.13 -1.02
CA THR A 31 5.28 -15.13 -1.98
C THR A 31 5.80 -14.48 -3.28
N ALA A 32 5.10 -13.47 -3.79
CA ALA A 32 5.53 -12.76 -5.00
C ALA A 32 6.86 -12.01 -4.78
N LEU A 33 7.02 -11.28 -3.67
CA LEU A 33 8.28 -10.60 -3.34
C LEU A 33 9.44 -11.58 -3.11
N ALA A 34 9.18 -12.68 -2.40
CA ALA A 34 10.18 -13.71 -2.17
C ALA A 34 10.63 -14.38 -3.49
N ALA A 35 9.71 -14.64 -4.40
CA ALA A 35 10.03 -15.15 -5.72
C ALA A 35 10.82 -14.14 -6.55
N THR A 36 10.46 -12.85 -6.52
CA THR A 36 11.21 -11.78 -7.20
C THR A 36 12.65 -11.69 -6.71
N LEU A 37 12.88 -11.75 -5.39
CA LEU A 37 14.23 -11.80 -4.81
C LEU A 37 14.99 -13.04 -5.27
N ALA A 38 14.32 -14.18 -5.31
CA ALA A 38 14.91 -15.47 -5.68
C ALA A 38 15.18 -15.59 -7.20
N ASP A 39 14.47 -14.87 -8.06
CA ASP A 39 14.69 -14.82 -9.51
C ASP A 39 16.09 -14.29 -9.87
N ASN A 40 16.72 -13.50 -8.99
CA ASN A 40 18.12 -13.05 -9.12
C ASN A 40 19.16 -14.10 -8.68
N GLY A 41 18.75 -15.35 -8.42
CA GLY A 41 19.64 -16.43 -7.97
C GLY A 41 19.96 -16.39 -6.47
N THR A 42 19.39 -15.44 -5.73
CA THR A 42 19.59 -15.31 -4.26
C THR A 42 18.79 -16.39 -3.53
N SER A 43 19.38 -16.93 -2.47
CA SER A 43 18.67 -17.87 -1.57
C SER A 43 17.78 -17.08 -0.61
N VAL A 44 16.47 -17.25 -0.75
CA VAL A 44 15.45 -16.51 0.01
C VAL A 44 14.75 -17.42 1.01
N ARG A 45 14.61 -16.98 2.26
CA ARG A 45 13.79 -17.65 3.26
C ARG A 45 12.46 -16.93 3.41
N ILE A 46 11.36 -17.66 3.28
CA ILE A 46 10.01 -17.16 3.54
C ILE A 46 9.40 -17.84 4.76
N TRP A 47 8.91 -17.05 5.71
CA TRP A 47 8.25 -17.56 6.90
C TRP A 47 6.72 -17.59 6.76
N GLY A 48 6.11 -18.68 7.25
CA GLY A 48 4.67 -18.80 7.32
C GLY A 48 4.17 -19.70 8.44
N ARG A 49 2.95 -19.38 8.94
CA ARG A 49 2.29 -20.16 10.01
C ARG A 49 1.66 -21.48 9.52
N ARG A 50 1.28 -21.54 8.23
CA ARG A 50 0.60 -22.68 7.64
C ARG A 50 1.61 -23.73 7.22
N ALA A 51 1.61 -24.88 7.91
CA ALA A 51 2.54 -25.96 7.65
C ALA A 51 2.35 -26.58 6.24
N ASP A 52 1.11 -26.66 5.75
CA ASP A 52 0.78 -27.14 4.40
C ASP A 52 1.40 -26.27 3.32
N ALA A 53 1.29 -24.94 3.42
CA ALA A 53 1.89 -23.99 2.47
C ALA A 53 3.42 -24.03 2.53
N VAL A 54 4.02 -24.14 3.72
CA VAL A 54 5.48 -24.32 3.89
C VAL A 54 5.95 -25.59 3.19
N GLN A 55 5.19 -26.70 3.36
CA GLN A 55 5.53 -27.97 2.72
C GLN A 55 5.38 -27.93 1.20
N ASP A 56 4.34 -27.24 0.70
CA ASP A 56 4.08 -27.10 -0.74
C ASP A 56 5.22 -26.33 -1.43
N ILE A 57 5.68 -25.20 -0.84
CA ILE A 57 6.83 -24.46 -1.35
C ILE A 57 8.09 -25.34 -1.41
N ASN A 58 8.41 -26.04 -0.32
CA ASN A 58 9.65 -26.79 -0.24
C ASN A 58 9.69 -28.06 -1.09
N ARG A 59 8.54 -28.70 -1.33
CA ARG A 59 8.47 -29.97 -2.08
C ARG A 59 8.11 -29.77 -3.55
N ASN A 60 7.14 -28.88 -3.79
CA ASN A 60 6.51 -28.75 -5.10
C ASN A 60 6.92 -27.46 -5.82
N HIS A 61 7.66 -26.58 -5.15
CA HIS A 61 7.97 -25.23 -5.63
C HIS A 61 6.70 -24.48 -6.07
N ARG A 62 5.67 -24.52 -5.22
CA ARG A 62 4.36 -23.88 -5.41
C ARG A 62 3.83 -23.36 -4.09
N ASN A 63 2.88 -22.45 -4.16
CA ASN A 63 2.07 -22.03 -3.03
C ASN A 63 0.61 -21.93 -3.47
N GLU A 64 0.02 -23.10 -3.73
CA GLU A 64 -1.30 -23.22 -4.34
C GLU A 64 -2.39 -22.47 -3.54
N ALA A 65 -2.25 -22.46 -2.23
CA ALA A 65 -3.20 -21.80 -1.34
C ALA A 65 -3.29 -20.26 -1.55
N TYR A 66 -2.25 -19.62 -2.09
CA TYR A 66 -2.17 -18.16 -2.19
C TYR A 66 -1.89 -17.62 -3.60
N VAL A 67 -1.17 -18.36 -4.44
CA VAL A 67 -0.78 -17.89 -5.78
C VAL A 67 -1.11 -18.91 -6.87
N ALA A 68 -2.02 -19.83 -6.57
CA ALA A 68 -2.45 -20.91 -7.46
C ALA A 68 -1.26 -21.74 -7.99
N ASP A 69 -1.21 -22.00 -9.29
CA ASP A 69 -0.26 -22.87 -9.96
C ASP A 69 1.04 -22.18 -10.40
N ALA A 70 1.29 -20.93 -9.97
CA ALA A 70 2.49 -20.21 -10.33
C ALA A 70 3.75 -20.94 -9.82
N PRO A 71 4.74 -21.26 -10.69
CA PRO A 71 5.97 -21.93 -10.28
C PRO A 71 6.86 -20.96 -9.48
N LEU A 72 7.47 -21.47 -8.42
CA LEU A 72 8.39 -20.72 -7.57
C LEU A 72 9.84 -21.10 -7.86
N PRO A 73 10.80 -20.16 -7.74
CA PRO A 73 12.21 -20.45 -7.90
C PRO A 73 12.71 -21.52 -6.91
N PRO A 74 13.58 -22.44 -7.33
CA PRO A 74 14.12 -23.47 -6.43
C PRO A 74 15.01 -22.92 -5.31
N SER A 75 15.49 -21.67 -5.42
CA SER A 75 16.23 -20.94 -4.39
C SER A 75 15.34 -20.32 -3.30
N LEU A 76 14.01 -20.46 -3.40
CA LEU A 76 13.06 -20.03 -2.38
C LEU A 76 12.75 -21.17 -1.40
N PHE A 77 13.04 -20.97 -0.12
CA PHE A 77 12.82 -21.95 0.94
C PHE A 77 11.84 -21.40 1.99
N ALA A 78 10.82 -22.18 2.31
CA ALA A 78 9.85 -21.82 3.32
C ALA A 78 10.23 -22.43 4.69
N VAL A 79 10.05 -21.64 5.76
CA VAL A 79 10.33 -22.04 7.14
C VAL A 79 9.14 -21.75 8.04
N HIS A 80 8.99 -22.56 9.10
CA HIS A 80 7.88 -22.42 10.05
C HIS A 80 8.27 -21.68 11.33
N LYS A 81 9.56 -21.72 11.71
CA LYS A 81 10.07 -21.01 12.89
C LYS A 81 10.61 -19.66 12.48
N MET A 82 10.22 -18.60 13.20
CA MET A 82 10.71 -17.23 12.96
C MET A 82 12.24 -17.15 13.02
N ALA A 83 12.85 -17.77 14.02
CA ALA A 83 14.28 -17.79 14.18
C ALA A 83 15.03 -18.35 12.94
N ASP A 84 14.47 -19.37 12.29
CA ASP A 84 15.10 -19.97 11.10
C ASP A 84 15.02 -19.05 9.88
N ALA A 85 14.03 -18.13 9.86
CA ALA A 85 13.92 -17.13 8.80
C ALA A 85 14.93 -15.98 8.98
N VAL A 86 15.00 -15.40 10.19
CA VAL A 86 15.61 -14.06 10.37
C VAL A 86 17.03 -14.07 10.98
N ARG A 87 17.45 -15.16 11.62
CA ARG A 87 18.73 -15.20 12.36
C ARG A 87 19.95 -14.79 11.54
N ASP A 88 20.01 -15.19 10.28
CA ASP A 88 21.13 -14.91 9.38
C ASP A 88 20.74 -13.94 8.24
N ALA A 89 19.55 -13.36 8.32
CA ALA A 89 19.09 -12.42 7.32
C ALA A 89 19.93 -11.13 7.36
N ASP A 90 20.25 -10.61 6.19
CA ASP A 90 20.90 -9.32 5.99
C ASP A 90 19.88 -8.23 5.56
N VAL A 91 18.65 -8.62 5.23
CA VAL A 91 17.46 -7.78 5.10
C VAL A 91 16.18 -8.59 5.41
N VAL A 92 15.19 -7.96 6.02
CA VAL A 92 13.90 -8.60 6.32
C VAL A 92 12.76 -7.79 5.70
N LEU A 93 11.91 -8.44 4.89
CA LEU A 93 10.66 -7.86 4.39
C LEU A 93 9.49 -8.38 5.24
N ILE A 94 8.75 -7.48 5.89
CA ILE A 94 7.54 -7.84 6.67
C ILE A 94 6.31 -7.65 5.79
N VAL A 95 5.69 -8.78 5.39
CA VAL A 95 4.59 -8.84 4.41
C VAL A 95 3.38 -9.53 5.03
N VAL A 96 2.89 -8.96 6.11
CA VAL A 96 1.72 -9.44 6.84
C VAL A 96 0.61 -8.37 6.83
N PRO A 97 -0.64 -8.69 7.20
CA PRO A 97 -1.69 -7.68 7.36
C PRO A 97 -1.26 -6.56 8.32
N SER A 98 -1.72 -5.33 8.07
CA SER A 98 -1.38 -4.15 8.89
C SER A 98 -1.63 -4.37 10.39
N SER A 99 -2.73 -5.03 10.75
CA SER A 99 -3.07 -5.37 12.14
C SER A 99 -2.08 -6.31 12.85
N ALA A 100 -1.19 -6.97 12.10
CA ALA A 100 -0.20 -7.88 12.65
C ALA A 100 1.21 -7.27 12.75
N ILE A 101 1.44 -6.06 12.22
CA ILE A 101 2.77 -5.46 12.14
C ILE A 101 3.42 -5.37 13.52
N ARG A 102 2.73 -4.81 14.52
CA ARG A 102 3.28 -4.65 15.88
C ARG A 102 3.71 -5.99 16.49
N SER A 103 2.85 -6.99 16.47
CA SER A 103 3.14 -8.29 17.06
C SER A 103 4.22 -9.07 16.31
N ILE A 104 4.27 -8.97 15.00
CA ILE A 104 5.27 -9.64 14.16
C ILE A 104 6.62 -8.94 14.27
N SER A 105 6.66 -7.60 14.28
CA SER A 105 7.91 -6.85 14.51
C SER A 105 8.56 -7.24 15.83
N ARG A 106 7.77 -7.33 16.91
CA ARG A 106 8.27 -7.81 18.21
C ARG A 106 8.85 -9.22 18.13
N GLN A 107 8.16 -10.16 17.48
CA GLN A 107 8.67 -11.54 17.30
C GLN A 107 9.94 -11.59 16.44
N VAL A 108 10.05 -10.77 15.41
CA VAL A 108 11.25 -10.66 14.59
C VAL A 108 12.42 -10.16 15.44
N GLY A 109 12.20 -9.16 16.29
CA GLY A 109 13.19 -8.56 17.17
C GLY A 109 13.87 -9.55 18.14
N GLU A 110 13.20 -10.66 18.50
CA GLU A 110 13.77 -11.69 19.36
C GLU A 110 14.96 -12.43 18.73
N TYR A 111 15.08 -12.43 17.40
CA TYR A 111 16.01 -13.30 16.67
C TYR A 111 16.88 -12.59 15.64
N ILE A 112 16.55 -11.37 15.25
CA ILE A 112 17.25 -10.62 14.21
C ILE A 112 18.58 -10.05 14.74
N LYS A 113 19.60 -9.99 13.87
CA LYS A 113 20.89 -9.36 14.22
C LYS A 113 20.74 -7.84 14.33
N PRO A 114 21.41 -7.19 15.30
CA PRO A 114 21.39 -5.73 15.41
C PRO A 114 21.78 -5.03 14.11
N GLY A 115 21.06 -3.96 13.75
CA GLY A 115 21.34 -3.16 12.56
C GLY A 115 20.85 -3.75 11.23
N THR A 116 20.27 -4.96 11.22
CA THR A 116 19.67 -5.50 9.98
C THR A 116 18.52 -4.60 9.53
N PRO A 117 18.50 -4.12 8.27
CA PRO A 117 17.40 -3.32 7.76
C PRO A 117 16.13 -4.14 7.55
N LEU A 118 14.98 -3.48 7.79
CA LEU A 118 13.67 -4.08 7.56
C LEU A 118 12.82 -3.21 6.62
N ALA A 119 12.07 -3.84 5.71
CA ALA A 119 11.11 -3.17 4.84
C ALA A 119 9.69 -3.64 5.13
N ILE A 120 8.81 -2.71 5.48
CA ILE A 120 7.39 -2.98 5.72
C ILE A 120 6.65 -2.95 4.38
N CYS A 121 5.90 -4.00 4.07
CA CYS A 121 5.13 -4.12 2.82
C CYS A 121 3.62 -4.09 3.07
N ALA A 122 3.19 -3.85 4.31
CA ALA A 122 1.80 -3.65 4.68
C ALA A 122 1.36 -2.21 4.39
N LYS A 123 0.07 -2.04 4.11
CA LYS A 123 -0.53 -0.74 3.78
C LYS A 123 -1.64 -0.43 4.80
N GLY A 124 -1.48 0.66 5.54
CA GLY A 124 -2.48 1.04 6.55
C GLY A 124 -1.93 2.01 7.58
N ILE A 125 -2.80 2.36 8.53
CA ILE A 125 -2.52 3.19 9.70
C ILE A 125 -3.11 2.46 10.91
N GLU A 126 -2.38 2.38 12.01
CA GLU A 126 -2.86 1.72 13.23
C GLU A 126 -4.00 2.54 13.85
N ALA A 127 -5.14 1.91 14.07
CA ALA A 127 -6.35 2.62 14.48
C ALA A 127 -6.23 3.29 15.86
N GLU A 128 -5.58 2.63 16.81
CA GLU A 128 -5.49 3.11 18.19
C GLU A 128 -4.53 4.30 18.37
N THR A 129 -3.40 4.25 17.66
CA THR A 129 -2.32 5.25 17.82
C THR A 129 -2.29 6.29 16.70
N GLY A 130 -2.77 5.95 15.50
CA GLY A 130 -2.61 6.74 14.28
C GLY A 130 -1.20 6.62 13.68
N LEU A 131 -0.39 5.67 14.12
CA LEU A 131 0.97 5.48 13.60
C LEU A 131 0.96 4.80 12.23
N LEU A 132 1.91 5.21 11.40
CA LEU A 132 2.25 4.52 10.16
C LEU A 132 2.91 3.17 10.46
N MET A 133 2.87 2.25 9.51
CA MET A 133 3.39 0.89 9.73
C MET A 133 4.90 0.86 10.00
N THR A 134 5.66 1.76 9.38
CA THR A 134 7.10 1.89 9.67
C THR A 134 7.35 2.46 11.07
N GLN A 135 6.55 3.42 11.53
CA GLN A 135 6.66 3.96 12.89
C GLN A 135 6.39 2.89 13.96
N ILE A 136 5.42 2.00 13.71
CA ILE A 136 5.18 0.85 14.58
C ILE A 136 6.42 -0.07 14.63
N ALA A 137 7.02 -0.32 13.46
CA ALA A 137 8.22 -1.14 13.41
C ALA A 137 9.42 -0.48 14.10
N GLU A 138 9.56 0.84 14.02
CA GLU A 138 10.58 1.61 14.74
C GLU A 138 10.42 1.53 16.27
N GLU A 139 9.18 1.55 16.76
CA GLU A 139 8.90 1.35 18.19
C GLU A 139 9.30 -0.05 18.69
N GLU A 140 9.02 -1.09 17.91
CA GLU A 140 9.22 -2.49 18.30
C GLU A 140 10.66 -2.99 18.00
N LEU A 141 11.37 -2.31 17.09
CA LEU A 141 12.70 -2.70 16.59
C LEU A 141 13.68 -1.52 16.63
N PRO A 142 13.91 -0.93 17.82
CA PRO A 142 14.78 0.23 17.94
C PRO A 142 16.21 -0.09 17.48
N GLY A 143 16.81 0.83 16.72
CA GLY A 143 18.18 0.71 16.21
C GLY A 143 18.32 -0.08 14.90
N HIS A 144 17.20 -0.50 14.29
CA HIS A 144 17.19 -1.07 12.96
C HIS A 144 16.80 -0.02 11.91
N PRO A 145 17.44 0.02 10.73
CA PRO A 145 16.94 0.82 9.61
C PRO A 145 15.57 0.29 9.16
N ILE A 146 14.53 1.12 9.26
CA ILE A 146 13.18 0.75 8.85
C ILE A 146 12.83 1.49 7.57
N GLY A 147 12.28 0.76 6.61
CA GLY A 147 11.78 1.28 5.35
C GLY A 147 10.48 0.61 4.93
N CYS A 148 10.03 0.90 3.71
CA CYS A 148 8.85 0.26 3.15
C CYS A 148 8.98 -0.03 1.65
N VAL A 149 8.13 -0.95 1.15
CA VAL A 149 7.94 -1.23 -0.28
C VAL A 149 6.47 -1.04 -0.61
N SER A 150 6.18 -0.16 -1.57
CA SER A 150 4.82 0.12 -2.04
C SER A 150 4.81 0.46 -3.53
N GLY A 151 3.65 0.28 -4.19
CA GLY A 151 3.49 0.59 -5.60
C GLY A 151 2.34 -0.19 -6.25
N PRO A 152 2.13 -0.02 -7.56
CA PRO A 152 1.07 -0.67 -8.32
C PRO A 152 1.41 -2.14 -8.59
N THR A 153 1.20 -3.00 -7.60
CA THR A 153 1.68 -4.38 -7.61
C THR A 153 0.59 -5.36 -7.20
N PHE A 154 -0.11 -5.94 -8.16
CA PHE A 154 -0.91 -7.13 -7.88
C PHE A 154 -0.02 -8.36 -7.78
N ALA A 155 -0.13 -9.06 -6.65
CA ALA A 155 0.71 -10.22 -6.37
C ALA A 155 0.67 -11.29 -7.48
N ARG A 156 -0.52 -11.54 -8.08
CA ARG A 156 -0.67 -12.51 -9.17
C ARG A 156 0.10 -12.09 -10.43
N GLU A 157 0.07 -10.83 -10.79
CA GLU A 157 0.79 -10.33 -11.97
C GLU A 157 2.31 -10.37 -11.73
N THR A 158 2.75 -9.96 -10.55
CA THR A 158 4.17 -10.01 -10.15
C THR A 158 4.71 -11.44 -10.18
N ILE A 159 4.00 -12.41 -9.59
CA ILE A 159 4.45 -13.81 -9.56
C ILE A 159 4.47 -14.44 -10.97
N LEU A 160 3.62 -13.99 -11.88
CA LEU A 160 3.59 -14.41 -13.28
C LEU A 160 4.60 -13.64 -14.13
N ARG A 161 5.47 -12.84 -13.52
CA ARG A 161 6.55 -12.07 -14.17
C ARG A 161 6.04 -11.07 -15.21
N HIS A 162 4.85 -10.49 -15.01
CA HIS A 162 4.43 -9.33 -15.80
C HIS A 162 5.28 -8.11 -15.39
N PRO A 163 5.66 -7.25 -16.35
CA PRO A 163 6.42 -6.05 -16.05
C PRO A 163 5.75 -5.20 -14.97
N THR A 164 6.45 -5.05 -13.84
CA THR A 164 5.92 -4.42 -12.62
C THR A 164 6.94 -3.43 -12.07
N ALA A 165 6.48 -2.37 -11.42
CA ALA A 165 7.36 -1.42 -10.76
C ALA A 165 6.86 -1.09 -9.35
N ALA A 166 7.80 -0.88 -8.42
CA ALA A 166 7.51 -0.48 -7.05
C ALA A 166 8.51 0.57 -6.54
N THR A 167 8.16 1.23 -5.44
CA THR A 167 9.04 2.13 -4.72
C THR A 167 9.55 1.44 -3.45
N VAL A 168 10.87 1.49 -3.26
CA VAL A 168 11.56 1.13 -2.02
C VAL A 168 11.94 2.42 -1.32
N ALA A 169 11.45 2.64 -0.12
CA ALA A 169 11.73 3.85 0.64
C ALA A 169 12.41 3.54 1.97
N PHE A 170 13.47 4.27 2.28
CA PHE A 170 14.12 4.33 3.59
C PHE A 170 14.56 5.76 3.87
N PRO A 171 14.65 6.19 5.14
CA PRO A 171 15.28 7.45 5.47
C PRO A 171 16.76 7.43 5.04
N PHE A 172 17.19 8.49 4.34
CA PHE A 172 18.61 8.63 3.98
C PHE A 172 19.37 9.35 5.06
N THR A 173 20.33 8.65 5.66
CA THR A 173 21.32 9.26 6.56
C THR A 173 22.29 10.17 5.78
N PRO A 174 23.06 11.04 6.46
CA PRO A 174 24.13 11.77 5.78
C PRO A 174 25.13 10.87 5.06
N LEU A 175 25.40 9.68 5.57
CA LEU A 175 26.29 8.70 4.94
C LEU A 175 25.68 8.14 3.66
N ASP A 176 24.39 7.79 3.68
CA ASP A 176 23.67 7.31 2.49
C ASP A 176 23.63 8.34 1.35
N ARG A 177 23.75 9.64 1.68
CA ARG A 177 23.82 10.71 0.66
C ARG A 177 25.21 10.83 0.03
N ILE A 178 26.24 10.35 0.71
CA ILE A 178 27.64 10.32 0.22
C ILE A 178 27.90 9.05 -0.57
N SER A 179 27.41 7.91 -0.07
CA SER A 179 27.56 6.57 -0.66
C SER A 179 26.19 5.91 -0.83
N PRO A 180 25.34 6.38 -1.76
CA PRO A 180 23.97 5.88 -1.91
C PRO A 180 23.91 4.40 -2.25
N GLU A 181 24.95 3.84 -2.87
CA GLU A 181 25.06 2.42 -3.20
C GLU A 181 25.12 1.50 -1.96
N GLU A 182 25.52 2.03 -0.81
CA GLU A 182 25.57 1.29 0.46
C GLU A 182 24.25 1.40 1.24
N SER A 183 23.37 2.32 0.88
CA SER A 183 22.11 2.54 1.58
C SER A 183 21.18 1.32 1.52
N PRO A 184 20.42 1.03 2.59
CA PRO A 184 19.43 -0.05 2.58
C PRO A 184 18.40 0.08 1.44
N ALA A 185 18.00 1.31 1.10
CA ALA A 185 17.06 1.59 0.03
C ALA A 185 17.60 1.14 -1.34
N VAL A 186 18.83 1.53 -1.68
CA VAL A 186 19.43 1.20 -2.98
C VAL A 186 19.75 -0.29 -3.06
N ARG A 187 20.35 -0.86 -2.01
CA ARG A 187 20.65 -2.31 -1.95
C ARG A 187 19.39 -3.16 -2.11
N LEU A 188 18.30 -2.81 -1.41
CA LEU A 188 17.03 -3.54 -1.57
C LEU A 188 16.40 -3.32 -2.95
N ALA A 189 16.49 -2.11 -3.50
CA ALA A 189 16.03 -1.85 -4.85
C ALA A 189 16.78 -2.69 -5.90
N VAL A 190 18.10 -2.82 -5.76
CA VAL A 190 18.92 -3.69 -6.61
C VAL A 190 18.54 -5.16 -6.43
N SER A 191 18.34 -5.62 -5.16
CA SER A 191 17.92 -6.99 -4.87
C SER A 191 16.57 -7.37 -5.47
N LEU A 192 15.63 -6.41 -5.55
CA LEU A 192 14.29 -6.63 -6.13
C LEU A 192 14.26 -6.43 -7.64
N THR A 193 15.24 -5.73 -8.24
CA THR A 193 15.21 -5.45 -9.68
C THR A 193 15.59 -6.67 -10.49
N THR A 194 14.68 -7.08 -11.37
CA THR A 194 14.84 -8.19 -12.33
C THR A 194 14.48 -7.69 -13.72
N GLU A 195 14.46 -8.55 -14.73
CA GLU A 195 13.96 -8.20 -16.07
C GLU A 195 12.44 -7.87 -16.07
N HIS A 196 11.69 -8.30 -15.03
CA HIS A 196 10.24 -8.12 -14.90
C HIS A 196 9.85 -7.17 -13.79
N PHE A 197 10.71 -6.93 -12.80
CA PHE A 197 10.43 -6.07 -11.67
C PHE A 197 11.42 -4.93 -11.57
N ARG A 198 10.93 -3.69 -11.60
CA ARG A 198 11.77 -2.50 -11.49
C ARG A 198 11.49 -1.76 -10.19
N ALA A 199 12.49 -1.68 -9.33
CA ALA A 199 12.41 -0.92 -8.09
C ALA A 199 12.95 0.51 -8.28
N TYR A 200 12.24 1.49 -7.71
CA TYR A 200 12.64 2.89 -7.62
C TYR A 200 12.89 3.24 -6.16
N VAL A 201 13.86 4.10 -5.93
CA VAL A 201 14.29 4.49 -4.57
C VAL A 201 13.64 5.81 -4.17
N SER A 202 13.23 5.91 -2.89
CA SER A 202 12.73 7.14 -2.26
C SER A 202 13.31 7.31 -0.86
N ASP A 203 13.44 8.55 -0.41
CA ASP A 203 13.76 8.92 0.97
C ASP A 203 12.53 9.46 1.73
N ASP A 204 11.34 9.38 1.14
CA ASP A 204 10.08 9.84 1.71
C ASP A 204 9.20 8.66 2.14
N LEU A 205 9.41 8.15 3.34
CA LEU A 205 8.60 7.08 3.92
C LEU A 205 7.13 7.48 4.04
N VAL A 206 6.88 8.67 4.58
CA VAL A 206 5.53 9.16 4.85
C VAL A 206 4.70 9.22 3.57
N GLY A 207 5.26 9.83 2.51
CA GLY A 207 4.57 9.92 1.23
C GLY A 207 4.26 8.53 0.63
N VAL A 208 5.20 7.60 0.71
CA VAL A 208 5.03 6.23 0.18
C VAL A 208 3.97 5.45 0.96
N GLU A 209 3.94 5.53 2.29
CA GLU A 209 2.98 4.82 3.14
C GLU A 209 1.57 5.39 3.03
N ILE A 210 1.42 6.74 3.05
CA ILE A 210 0.12 7.40 2.88
C ILE A 210 -0.48 7.05 1.52
N GLY A 211 0.34 7.03 0.46
CA GLY A 211 -0.10 6.55 -0.85
C GLY A 211 -0.74 5.16 -0.78
N GLY A 212 -0.05 4.22 -0.16
CA GLY A 212 -0.53 2.85 -0.02
C GLY A 212 -1.77 2.69 0.87
N ALA A 213 -1.89 3.47 1.95
CA ALA A 213 -2.99 3.35 2.91
C ALA A 213 -4.29 3.97 2.37
N VAL A 214 -4.25 5.23 1.91
CA VAL A 214 -5.44 6.00 1.53
C VAL A 214 -6.08 5.50 0.24
N LYS A 215 -5.28 5.05 -0.74
CA LYS A 215 -5.80 4.52 -2.02
C LYS A 215 -6.89 3.45 -1.85
N ASN A 216 -6.81 2.64 -0.79
CA ASN A 216 -7.75 1.55 -0.54
C ASN A 216 -9.15 2.08 -0.20
N VAL A 217 -9.22 3.20 0.50
CA VAL A 217 -10.50 3.88 0.81
C VAL A 217 -11.08 4.55 -0.43
N ILE A 218 -10.23 5.23 -1.23
CA ILE A 218 -10.67 5.82 -2.49
C ILE A 218 -11.19 4.74 -3.46
N ALA A 219 -10.55 3.57 -3.49
CA ALA A 219 -11.01 2.46 -4.32
C ALA A 219 -12.38 1.91 -3.89
N LEU A 220 -12.71 1.92 -2.60
CA LEU A 220 -14.06 1.63 -2.11
C LEU A 220 -15.07 2.64 -2.68
N ALA A 221 -14.79 3.95 -2.59
CA ALA A 221 -15.64 5.00 -3.13
C ALA A 221 -15.88 4.81 -4.65
N CYS A 222 -14.81 4.58 -5.41
CA CYS A 222 -14.88 4.30 -6.84
C CYS A 222 -15.73 3.06 -7.15
N GLY A 223 -15.57 2.00 -6.36
CA GLY A 223 -16.37 0.79 -6.46
C GLY A 223 -17.85 1.04 -6.19
N MET A 224 -18.19 1.73 -5.10
CA MET A 224 -19.56 2.08 -4.73
C MET A 224 -20.28 2.84 -5.85
N MET A 225 -19.65 3.89 -6.38
CA MET A 225 -20.24 4.68 -7.47
C MET A 225 -20.36 3.89 -8.77
N THR A 226 -19.38 3.03 -9.07
CA THR A 226 -19.48 2.13 -10.24
C THR A 226 -20.61 1.12 -10.07
N GLY A 227 -20.79 0.57 -8.87
CA GLY A 227 -21.87 -0.36 -8.52
C GLY A 227 -23.26 0.27 -8.63
N ALA A 228 -23.39 1.55 -8.24
CA ALA A 228 -24.59 2.37 -8.37
C ALA A 228 -24.87 2.81 -9.83
N GLY A 229 -24.07 2.37 -10.80
CA GLY A 229 -24.31 2.62 -12.23
C GLY A 229 -23.64 3.86 -12.81
N PHE A 230 -22.77 4.54 -12.05
CA PHE A 230 -22.01 5.68 -12.55
C PHE A 230 -20.79 5.23 -13.36
N ALA A 231 -20.48 6.02 -14.40
CA ALA A 231 -19.46 5.66 -15.38
C ALA A 231 -18.07 6.29 -15.09
N ASP A 232 -17.21 6.22 -16.07
CA ASP A 232 -15.78 6.54 -15.96
C ASP A 232 -15.48 8.00 -15.56
N ASN A 233 -16.33 8.96 -15.93
CA ASN A 233 -16.14 10.36 -15.52
C ASN A 233 -16.20 10.52 -14.00
N THR A 234 -17.16 9.88 -13.33
CA THR A 234 -17.30 9.91 -11.87
C THR A 234 -16.09 9.24 -11.22
N ARG A 235 -15.66 8.10 -11.74
CA ARG A 235 -14.48 7.40 -11.24
C ARG A 235 -13.20 8.23 -11.40
N ALA A 236 -13.01 8.87 -12.56
CA ALA A 236 -11.87 9.75 -12.81
C ALA A 236 -11.86 10.95 -11.85
N ALA A 237 -13.03 11.57 -11.60
CA ALA A 237 -13.16 12.65 -10.63
C ALA A 237 -12.78 12.21 -9.20
N LEU A 238 -13.29 11.05 -8.75
CA LEU A 238 -12.96 10.48 -7.44
C LEU A 238 -11.47 10.15 -7.30
N ILE A 239 -10.83 9.61 -8.33
CA ILE A 239 -9.39 9.35 -8.34
C ILE A 239 -8.60 10.65 -8.21
N THR A 240 -8.97 11.69 -8.97
CA THR A 240 -8.27 12.98 -8.95
C THR A 240 -8.41 13.67 -7.60
N ARG A 241 -9.64 13.78 -7.08
CA ARG A 241 -9.89 14.42 -5.78
C ARG A 241 -9.33 13.57 -4.62
N GLY A 242 -9.41 12.24 -4.72
CA GLY A 242 -8.79 11.33 -3.76
C GLY A 242 -7.26 11.47 -3.71
N LEU A 243 -6.60 11.70 -4.85
CA LEU A 243 -5.18 12.01 -4.88
C LEU A 243 -4.86 13.33 -4.15
N ASP A 244 -5.74 14.33 -4.23
CA ASP A 244 -5.55 15.56 -3.48
C ASP A 244 -5.70 15.35 -1.97
N GLU A 245 -6.68 14.54 -1.52
CA GLU A 245 -6.78 14.14 -0.11
C GLU A 245 -5.51 13.44 0.37
N MET A 246 -4.97 12.51 -0.43
CA MET A 246 -3.70 11.84 -0.13
C MET A 246 -2.55 12.84 0.03
N LYS A 247 -2.44 13.82 -0.87
CA LYS A 247 -1.40 14.87 -0.81
C LYS A 247 -1.54 15.75 0.42
N LEU A 248 -2.77 16.11 0.83
CA LEU A 248 -3.03 16.90 2.02
C LEU A 248 -2.59 16.17 3.29
N LEU A 249 -3.03 14.93 3.46
CA LEU A 249 -2.65 14.11 4.61
C LEU A 249 -1.13 13.86 4.67
N SER A 250 -0.53 13.51 3.54
CA SER A 250 0.92 13.31 3.44
C SER A 250 1.69 14.56 3.87
N ASN A 251 1.31 15.73 3.35
CA ASN A 251 1.94 17.01 3.69
C ASN A 251 1.79 17.36 5.18
N ALA A 252 0.63 17.10 5.78
CA ALA A 252 0.39 17.33 7.21
C ALA A 252 1.27 16.44 8.12
N LEU A 253 1.68 15.28 7.63
CA LEU A 253 2.58 14.34 8.31
C LEU A 253 4.06 14.55 7.96
N GLY A 254 4.40 15.56 7.15
CA GLY A 254 5.77 15.86 6.75
C GLY A 254 6.27 15.10 5.51
N GLY A 255 5.41 14.38 4.81
CA GLY A 255 5.70 13.78 3.51
C GLY A 255 5.62 14.78 2.37
N ARG A 256 6.15 14.41 1.21
CA ARG A 256 6.19 15.27 0.02
C ARG A 256 4.99 15.02 -0.91
N ARG A 257 4.34 16.08 -1.34
CA ARG A 257 3.21 16.00 -2.29
C ARG A 257 3.61 15.36 -3.63
N GLU A 258 4.84 15.55 -4.06
CA GLU A 258 5.40 14.99 -5.31
C GLU A 258 5.49 13.47 -5.28
N THR A 259 5.78 12.88 -4.11
CA THR A 259 5.82 11.42 -3.92
C THR A 259 4.48 10.77 -4.29
N LEU A 260 3.37 11.44 -4.00
CA LEU A 260 2.03 10.95 -4.30
C LEU A 260 1.71 10.95 -5.81
N THR A 261 2.47 11.63 -6.65
CA THR A 261 2.33 11.55 -8.12
C THR A 261 3.11 10.39 -8.73
N GLY A 262 3.89 9.67 -7.91
CA GLY A 262 4.69 8.51 -8.30
C GLY A 262 3.94 7.17 -8.19
N LEU A 263 4.73 6.09 -8.16
CA LEU A 263 4.23 4.71 -8.15
C LEU A 263 3.37 4.37 -6.93
N SER A 264 3.82 4.74 -5.73
CA SER A 264 3.12 4.44 -4.46
C SER A 264 1.84 5.26 -4.25
N GLY A 265 1.71 6.40 -4.92
CA GLY A 265 0.52 7.26 -4.90
C GLY A 265 -0.36 7.02 -6.13
N LEU A 266 -0.24 7.88 -7.15
CA LEU A 266 -1.06 7.87 -8.36
C LEU A 266 -1.05 6.51 -9.08
N GLY A 267 0.13 5.88 -9.18
CA GLY A 267 0.25 4.57 -9.85
C GLY A 267 -0.60 3.50 -9.18
N ASP A 268 -0.46 3.34 -7.87
CA ASP A 268 -1.19 2.32 -7.09
C ASP A 268 -2.67 2.69 -6.91
N LEU A 269 -2.99 3.97 -6.78
CA LEU A 269 -4.37 4.48 -6.76
C LEU A 269 -5.10 4.13 -8.07
N THR A 270 -4.50 4.47 -9.21
CA THR A 270 -5.08 4.21 -10.53
C THR A 270 -5.30 2.72 -10.77
N LEU A 271 -4.29 1.88 -10.46
CA LEU A 271 -4.41 0.42 -10.58
C LEU A 271 -5.55 -0.11 -9.73
N THR A 272 -5.62 0.33 -8.46
CA THR A 272 -6.58 -0.20 -7.48
C THR A 272 -8.01 0.21 -7.80
N CYS A 273 -8.23 1.44 -8.26
CA CYS A 273 -9.56 1.98 -8.59
C CYS A 273 -10.11 1.53 -9.94
N ASN A 274 -9.29 0.97 -10.83
CA ASN A 274 -9.71 0.52 -12.15
C ASN A 274 -9.77 -1.01 -12.31
N SER A 275 -9.49 -1.78 -11.26
CA SER A 275 -9.45 -3.24 -11.36
C SER A 275 -10.31 -3.92 -10.29
N THR A 276 -11.18 -4.82 -10.73
CA THR A 276 -11.94 -5.71 -9.83
C THR A 276 -11.07 -6.79 -9.16
N THR A 277 -9.81 -6.93 -9.57
CA THR A 277 -8.81 -7.71 -8.83
C THR A 277 -8.53 -7.08 -7.45
N SER A 278 -8.72 -5.77 -7.32
CA SER A 278 -8.70 -5.08 -6.03
C SER A 278 -9.90 -5.48 -5.17
N ARG A 279 -9.63 -6.06 -4.00
CA ARG A 279 -10.69 -6.39 -3.02
C ARG A 279 -11.48 -5.15 -2.57
N ASN A 280 -10.82 -3.99 -2.49
CA ASN A 280 -11.47 -2.73 -2.12
C ASN A 280 -12.45 -2.28 -3.24
N MET A 281 -11.99 -2.24 -4.48
CA MET A 281 -12.86 -1.91 -5.62
C MET A 281 -14.01 -2.91 -5.75
N SER A 282 -13.74 -4.20 -5.59
CA SER A 282 -14.74 -5.27 -5.67
C SER A 282 -15.78 -5.20 -4.55
N LEU A 283 -15.36 -4.89 -3.31
CA LEU A 283 -16.31 -4.66 -2.21
C LEU A 283 -17.18 -3.44 -2.50
N GLY A 284 -16.57 -2.32 -2.86
CA GLY A 284 -17.32 -1.11 -3.20
C GLY A 284 -18.35 -1.36 -4.29
N LEU A 285 -17.97 -2.10 -5.37
CA LEU A 285 -18.87 -2.46 -6.46
C LEU A 285 -20.09 -3.25 -5.98
N GLN A 286 -19.91 -4.18 -5.04
CA GLN A 286 -20.99 -4.98 -4.49
C GLN A 286 -21.92 -4.14 -3.60
N LEU A 287 -21.33 -3.30 -2.74
CA LEU A 287 -22.10 -2.37 -1.89
C LEU A 287 -22.91 -1.38 -2.73
N GLY A 288 -22.33 -0.82 -3.80
CA GLY A 288 -22.99 0.08 -4.73
C GLY A 288 -24.14 -0.58 -5.51
N LYS A 289 -24.15 -1.90 -5.63
CA LYS A 289 -25.29 -2.69 -6.17
C LYS A 289 -26.34 -3.02 -5.12
N GLY A 290 -26.25 -2.47 -3.91
CA GLY A 290 -27.14 -2.75 -2.81
C GLY A 290 -26.94 -4.11 -2.12
N ILE A 291 -25.82 -4.81 -2.39
CA ILE A 291 -25.52 -6.08 -1.72
C ILE A 291 -25.04 -5.80 -0.29
N PRO A 292 -25.72 -6.32 0.74
CA PRO A 292 -25.27 -6.17 2.13
C PRO A 292 -23.86 -6.69 2.36
N ARG A 293 -23.10 -6.04 3.28
CA ARG A 293 -21.67 -6.40 3.52
C ARG A 293 -21.43 -7.87 3.84
N ASP A 294 -22.33 -8.48 4.60
CA ASP A 294 -22.27 -9.90 5.00
C ASP A 294 -22.56 -10.88 3.86
N GLN A 295 -23.18 -10.41 2.79
CA GLN A 295 -23.43 -11.18 1.57
C GLN A 295 -22.39 -10.93 0.46
N CYS A 296 -21.56 -9.91 0.62
CA CYS A 296 -20.47 -9.66 -0.32
C CYS A 296 -19.51 -10.85 -0.40
N PHE A 297 -18.88 -11.06 -1.56
CA PHE A 297 -17.97 -12.18 -1.84
C PHE A 297 -18.61 -13.56 -1.62
N ASP A 298 -19.90 -13.70 -1.95
CA ASP A 298 -20.70 -14.92 -1.71
C ASP A 298 -20.75 -15.32 -0.23
N GLY A 299 -20.80 -14.35 0.68
CA GLY A 299 -20.81 -14.55 2.13
C GLY A 299 -19.47 -15.05 2.72
N ARG A 300 -18.41 -15.11 1.91
CA ARG A 300 -17.08 -15.53 2.42
C ARG A 300 -16.40 -14.41 3.19
N PRO A 301 -15.71 -14.71 4.31
CA PRO A 301 -14.98 -13.72 5.07
C PRO A 301 -13.73 -13.26 4.28
N VAL A 302 -13.81 -12.12 3.64
CA VAL A 302 -12.70 -11.49 2.91
C VAL A 302 -12.25 -10.24 3.68
N VAL A 303 -10.96 -10.19 4.01
CA VAL A 303 -10.36 -9.00 4.63
C VAL A 303 -10.18 -7.93 3.55
N VAL A 304 -10.78 -6.78 3.77
CA VAL A 304 -10.69 -5.60 2.91
C VAL A 304 -10.07 -4.47 3.73
N GLU A 305 -8.82 -4.13 3.41
CA GLU A 305 -8.04 -3.17 4.22
C GLU A 305 -8.67 -1.77 4.26
N GLY A 306 -9.34 -1.37 3.19
CA GLY A 306 -10.02 -0.08 3.10
C GLY A 306 -11.11 0.13 4.15
N GLU A 307 -11.74 -0.94 4.66
CA GLU A 307 -12.77 -0.83 5.72
C GLU A 307 -12.13 -0.30 7.02
N ALA A 308 -11.08 -0.94 7.50
CA ALA A 308 -10.37 -0.48 8.70
C ALA A 308 -9.67 0.86 8.47
N ASN A 309 -9.08 1.04 7.29
CA ASN A 309 -8.38 2.27 6.93
C ASN A 309 -9.32 3.48 6.85
N ALA A 310 -10.60 3.31 6.49
CA ALA A 310 -11.57 4.40 6.49
C ALA A 310 -11.69 5.05 7.89
N VAL A 311 -11.66 4.25 8.94
CA VAL A 311 -11.69 4.73 10.33
C VAL A 311 -10.35 5.35 10.73
N SER A 312 -9.25 4.62 10.61
CA SER A 312 -7.95 5.09 11.09
C SER A 312 -7.46 6.35 10.36
N ILE A 313 -7.70 6.44 9.04
CA ILE A 313 -7.31 7.60 8.23
C ILE A 313 -8.13 8.84 8.62
N THR A 314 -9.46 8.71 8.75
CA THR A 314 -10.30 9.85 9.08
C THR A 314 -10.09 10.31 10.52
N ASP A 315 -9.85 9.41 11.48
CA ASP A 315 -9.48 9.77 12.83
C ASP A 315 -8.15 10.53 12.89
N LEU A 316 -7.16 10.09 12.12
CA LEU A 316 -5.88 10.79 12.01
C LEU A 316 -6.04 12.16 11.33
N ALA A 317 -6.79 12.23 10.22
CA ALA A 317 -7.06 13.47 9.50
C ALA A 317 -7.76 14.51 10.39
N ARG A 318 -8.78 14.10 11.16
CA ARG A 318 -9.48 14.95 12.13
C ARG A 318 -8.52 15.49 13.20
N LYS A 319 -7.62 14.67 13.75
CA LYS A 319 -6.60 15.10 14.73
C LYS A 319 -5.64 16.14 14.14
N LEU A 320 -5.37 16.06 12.86
CA LEU A 320 -4.44 16.95 12.14
C LEU A 320 -5.15 18.18 11.53
N GLY A 321 -6.48 18.25 11.58
CA GLY A 321 -7.26 19.30 10.92
C GLY A 321 -7.23 19.23 9.39
N VAL A 322 -7.07 18.03 8.83
CA VAL A 322 -7.04 17.77 7.38
C VAL A 322 -8.44 17.36 6.92
N ASP A 323 -8.99 18.06 5.93
CA ASP A 323 -10.27 17.71 5.32
C ASP A 323 -10.09 16.60 4.27
N MET A 324 -10.81 15.49 4.47
CA MET A 324 -10.77 14.30 3.60
C MET A 324 -12.19 13.81 3.29
N PRO A 325 -12.95 14.58 2.51
CA PRO A 325 -14.38 14.35 2.32
C PRO A 325 -14.73 13.01 1.68
N ILE A 326 -13.93 12.48 0.75
CA ILE A 326 -14.18 11.15 0.15
C ILE A 326 -13.96 10.06 1.20
N CYS A 327 -12.88 10.14 1.98
CA CYS A 327 -12.62 9.17 3.04
C CYS A 327 -13.70 9.22 4.13
N GLU A 328 -14.17 10.40 4.52
CA GLU A 328 -15.28 10.59 5.47
C GLU A 328 -16.60 10.02 4.92
N THR A 329 -16.88 10.21 3.64
CA THR A 329 -18.06 9.62 2.99
C THR A 329 -18.03 8.09 3.06
N VAL A 330 -16.88 7.48 2.75
CA VAL A 330 -16.72 6.01 2.84
C VAL A 330 -16.90 5.53 4.28
N ARG A 331 -16.33 6.24 5.25
CA ARG A 331 -16.52 5.93 6.69
C ARG A 331 -17.99 5.98 7.08
N ALA A 332 -18.69 7.05 6.73
CA ALA A 332 -20.10 7.25 7.05
C ALA A 332 -20.97 6.09 6.53
N ILE A 333 -20.70 5.62 5.32
CA ILE A 333 -21.42 4.49 4.73
C ILE A 333 -21.10 3.17 5.44
N LEU A 334 -19.83 2.89 5.67
CA LEU A 334 -19.38 1.58 6.17
C LEU A 334 -19.56 1.40 7.67
N HIS A 335 -19.45 2.48 8.46
CA HIS A 335 -19.36 2.40 9.92
C HIS A 335 -20.45 3.18 10.65
N ASP A 336 -20.99 4.24 10.05
CA ASP A 336 -21.99 5.09 10.70
C ASP A 336 -23.41 4.79 10.19
N GLY A 337 -23.56 3.87 9.22
CA GLY A 337 -24.86 3.43 8.69
C GLY A 337 -25.56 4.45 7.80
N THR A 338 -24.81 5.44 7.29
CA THR A 338 -25.38 6.43 6.35
C THR A 338 -25.72 5.78 5.03
N ASP A 339 -26.90 6.10 4.47
CA ASP A 339 -27.31 5.63 3.16
C ASP A 339 -26.31 6.09 2.08
N LEU A 340 -25.99 5.19 1.16
CA LEU A 340 -24.96 5.42 0.14
C LEU A 340 -25.33 6.61 -0.76
N GLY A 341 -26.59 6.70 -1.20
CA GLY A 341 -27.07 7.78 -2.04
C GLY A 341 -27.00 9.13 -1.34
N GLN A 342 -27.43 9.18 -0.07
CA GLN A 342 -27.37 10.39 0.75
C GLN A 342 -25.94 10.86 0.99
N ALA A 343 -25.03 9.94 1.33
CA ALA A 343 -23.64 10.25 1.59
C ALA A 343 -22.91 10.83 0.38
N PHE A 344 -23.08 10.22 -0.80
CA PHE A 344 -22.49 10.74 -2.03
C PHE A 344 -23.14 12.01 -2.53
N ALA A 345 -24.47 12.17 -2.38
CA ALA A 345 -25.14 13.42 -2.71
C ALA A 345 -24.65 14.58 -1.83
N ALA A 346 -24.45 14.34 -0.54
CA ALA A 346 -23.85 15.31 0.38
C ALA A 346 -22.38 15.67 0.00
N LEU A 347 -21.59 14.68 -0.40
CA LEU A 347 -20.23 14.90 -0.92
C LEU A 347 -20.26 15.80 -2.16
N TRP A 348 -21.20 15.55 -3.08
CA TRP A 348 -21.33 16.32 -4.32
C TRP A 348 -21.82 17.74 -4.09
N ALA A 349 -22.65 17.97 -3.06
CA ALA A 349 -23.20 19.28 -2.69
C ALA A 349 -22.20 20.20 -1.94
N ARG A 350 -20.98 19.75 -1.68
CA ARG A 350 -19.96 20.57 -1.04
C ARG A 350 -19.69 21.85 -1.84
N PRO A 351 -19.24 22.93 -1.20
CA PRO A 351 -18.83 24.15 -1.90
C PRO A 351 -17.88 23.86 -3.05
N LEU A 352 -17.99 24.63 -4.13
CA LEU A 352 -17.04 24.55 -5.24
C LEU A 352 -15.68 25.06 -4.76
N GLU A 353 -14.67 24.24 -4.95
CA GLU A 353 -13.28 24.50 -4.57
C GLU A 353 -12.44 24.84 -5.79
N ALA A 354 -11.32 25.52 -5.56
CA ALA A 354 -10.38 25.83 -6.62
C ALA A 354 -9.62 24.58 -7.11
N GLU A 355 -9.21 24.58 -8.36
CA GLU A 355 -8.26 23.62 -8.91
C GLU A 355 -7.09 24.37 -9.58
N PRO A 356 -5.85 24.23 -9.06
CA PRO A 356 -5.49 23.47 -7.86
C PRO A 356 -6.00 24.12 -6.56
N MET A 357 -6.18 23.33 -5.50
CA MET A 357 -6.66 23.77 -4.17
C MET A 357 -5.80 24.86 -3.51
N ALA A 358 -4.65 25.21 -4.09
CA ALA A 358 -3.78 26.27 -3.60
C ALA A 358 -4.37 27.68 -3.74
N MET A 359 -5.50 27.84 -4.40
CA MET A 359 -6.12 29.17 -4.64
C MET A 359 -7.02 29.65 -3.51
N ASP A 360 -7.23 28.91 -2.45
CA ASP A 360 -8.09 29.30 -1.31
C ASP A 360 -9.43 29.93 -1.75
N LEU A 361 -10.16 29.23 -2.59
CA LEU A 361 -11.45 29.65 -3.14
C LEU A 361 -12.53 28.64 -2.73
N ALA A 362 -13.58 29.10 -2.07
CA ALA A 362 -14.78 28.32 -1.81
C ALA A 362 -16.01 29.12 -2.22
N ILE A 363 -16.84 28.55 -3.11
CA ILE A 363 -18.07 29.16 -3.60
C ILE A 363 -19.24 28.23 -3.27
N ALA A 364 -20.35 28.78 -2.76
CA ALA A 364 -21.53 27.98 -2.47
C ALA A 364 -21.97 27.17 -3.70
N HIS A 365 -22.30 25.88 -3.50
CA HIS A 365 -22.79 25.03 -4.58
C HIS A 365 -24.15 25.57 -5.09
N PRO A 366 -24.35 25.71 -6.40
CA PRO A 366 -25.57 26.31 -6.94
C PRO A 366 -26.77 25.35 -6.96
N ALA A 367 -26.59 24.04 -6.75
CA ALA A 367 -27.68 23.08 -6.73
C ALA A 367 -28.62 23.34 -5.53
N THR A 368 -29.90 23.15 -5.75
CA THR A 368 -30.93 23.24 -4.71
C THR A 368 -30.99 21.95 -3.89
N ASP A 369 -31.62 21.98 -2.72
CA ASP A 369 -31.88 20.79 -1.90
C ASP A 369 -32.65 19.72 -2.70
N GLN A 370 -33.55 20.13 -3.60
CA GLN A 370 -34.28 19.23 -4.48
C GLN A 370 -33.37 18.53 -5.50
N ASP A 371 -32.39 19.24 -6.07
CA ASP A 371 -31.40 18.66 -6.99
C ASP A 371 -30.56 17.61 -6.29
N ILE A 372 -30.15 17.88 -5.05
CA ILE A 372 -29.37 16.99 -4.21
C ILE A 372 -30.18 15.74 -3.82
N ALA A 373 -31.45 15.90 -3.44
CA ALA A 373 -32.37 14.80 -3.14
C ALA A 373 -32.56 13.88 -4.38
N THR A 374 -32.75 14.48 -5.54
CA THR A 374 -32.88 13.74 -6.82
C THR A 374 -31.58 12.96 -7.15
N LEU A 375 -30.43 13.53 -6.88
CA LEU A 375 -29.15 12.82 -7.04
C LEU A 375 -29.04 11.63 -6.08
N ALA A 376 -29.41 11.81 -4.81
CA ALA A 376 -29.42 10.73 -3.82
C ALA A 376 -30.29 9.54 -4.26
N GLU A 377 -31.50 9.82 -4.74
CA GLU A 377 -32.43 8.78 -5.27
C GLU A 377 -31.84 8.02 -6.46
N ARG A 378 -31.05 8.67 -7.30
CA ARG A 378 -30.39 8.03 -8.45
C ARG A 378 -29.21 7.14 -8.05
N ILE A 379 -28.63 7.34 -6.90
CA ILE A 379 -27.49 6.58 -6.38
C ILE A 379 -27.97 5.38 -5.56
N SER A 380 -29.12 5.54 -4.86
CA SER A 380 -29.75 4.46 -4.07
C SER A 380 -30.39 3.41 -4.97
#